data_7cfcf449401cafb5a6e2539f99e142dd
#
_entry.id   7cfcf449401cafb5a6e2539f99e142dd
#
_cell.length_a   1.000
_cell.length_b   1.000
_cell.length_c   1.000
_cell.angle_alpha   90.00
_cell.angle_beta   90.00
_cell.angle_gamma   90.00
#
_symmetry.space_group_name_H-M   'P 1'
#
loop_
_entity.id
_entity.type
_entity.pdbx_description
1 polymer ?
#
loop_
_entity_poly.entity_id
_entity_poly.type
_entity_poly.pdbx_seq_one_letter_code
_entity_poly.pdbx_strand_id
1 'polypeptide(L)'
;GRLDRLFVDYTGVTVKKGDHMASIYSEELYTTQQELIQAVEFSRGQGSAAAIGGANIVGAAREKLRLLGLTEEQIKGIEQRNEPSTHLTIYSPVSGIVIEKLKQEGDRVELGDRIYTVADLNLVWVHLDAYESDLSWIRYGQDVTITTEAYPGEQFHGRIAFIQPVLNDKTRTVKVRVNVSNLDGKLKPEMFVRATVRPKVAAGGRVMDPSLAGKWICPMHPEVIEDVPGNCDLCEMALVRAESLGYVSPETDRQEPPLVIPYPAVLPTGTRAVVYVELPAIHSAAEPAFQTLAAVVQGGTRDQIREALATYGRMLDRPYDQPGTDHARQLWNGFANRLGQFALAGQRASSLAEAQRAFGQIEA
;
A
#
# COMPACT_ATOMS: atom_id res chain seq x y z
N GLY A 1 13.15 -30.01 -30.14
CA GLY A 1 11.93 -30.44 -30.83
C GLY A 1 11.36 -29.36 -31.72
N ARG A 2 10.22 -29.65 -32.33
CA ARG A 2 9.47 -28.72 -33.18
C ARG A 2 8.02 -28.66 -32.66
N LEU A 3 7.45 -27.48 -32.62
CA LEU A 3 6.04 -27.28 -32.29
C LEU A 3 5.20 -27.56 -33.56
N ASP A 4 4.40 -28.64 -33.50
CA ASP A 4 3.59 -28.99 -34.65
C ASP A 4 2.21 -28.36 -34.58
N ARG A 5 1.68 -28.16 -33.37
CA ARG A 5 0.39 -27.56 -33.18
C ARG A 5 0.35 -26.74 -31.87
N LEU A 6 -0.24 -25.57 -31.92
CA LEU A 6 -0.59 -24.76 -30.76
C LEU A 6 -2.11 -24.80 -30.55
N PHE A 7 -2.58 -25.37 -29.43
CA PHE A 7 -4.01 -25.41 -29.11
C PHE A 7 -4.50 -24.07 -28.58
N VAL A 8 -3.58 -23.30 -27.97
CA VAL A 8 -3.81 -21.92 -27.54
C VAL A 8 -3.06 -21.00 -28.49
N ASP A 9 -3.76 -20.47 -29.50
CA ASP A 9 -3.14 -19.75 -30.61
C ASP A 9 -3.11 -18.22 -30.43
N TYR A 10 -3.79 -17.69 -29.38
CA TYR A 10 -3.82 -16.25 -29.09
C TYR A 10 -3.74 -15.97 -27.59
N THR A 11 -3.38 -14.73 -27.26
CA THR A 11 -3.29 -14.22 -25.88
C THR A 11 -4.68 -13.87 -25.34
N GLY A 12 -4.83 -13.86 -24.01
CA GLY A 12 -6.10 -13.58 -23.34
C GLY A 12 -6.98 -14.81 -23.10
N VAL A 13 -6.55 -16.00 -23.52
CA VAL A 13 -7.25 -17.25 -23.26
C VAL A 13 -7.07 -17.67 -21.82
N THR A 14 -8.17 -18.01 -21.16
CA THR A 14 -8.12 -18.62 -19.83
C THR A 14 -7.85 -20.13 -19.98
N VAL A 15 -6.83 -20.59 -19.26
CA VAL A 15 -6.45 -22.00 -19.21
C VAL A 15 -6.50 -22.51 -17.78
N LYS A 16 -6.82 -23.80 -17.64
CA LYS A 16 -6.78 -24.50 -16.36
C LYS A 16 -5.57 -25.42 -16.28
N LYS A 17 -5.13 -25.70 -15.09
CA LYS A 17 -4.11 -26.74 -14.87
C LYS A 17 -4.55 -28.04 -15.52
N GLY A 18 -3.70 -28.60 -16.39
CA GLY A 18 -3.97 -29.81 -17.14
C GLY A 18 -4.60 -29.59 -18.52
N ASP A 19 -4.91 -28.36 -18.92
CA ASP A 19 -5.36 -28.08 -20.29
C ASP A 19 -4.21 -28.28 -21.29
N HIS A 20 -4.53 -28.80 -22.47
CA HIS A 20 -3.56 -28.99 -23.56
C HIS A 20 -3.18 -27.64 -24.16
N MET A 21 -1.88 -27.38 -24.22
CA MET A 21 -1.33 -26.09 -24.70
C MET A 21 -0.72 -26.21 -26.08
N ALA A 22 0.14 -27.19 -26.28
CA ALA A 22 0.87 -27.40 -27.51
C ALA A 22 1.15 -28.88 -27.78
N SER A 23 1.38 -29.22 -29.02
CA SER A 23 1.90 -30.53 -29.45
C SER A 23 3.31 -30.37 -30.00
N ILE A 24 4.25 -31.13 -29.43
CA ILE A 24 5.66 -31.12 -29.85
C ILE A 24 6.07 -32.44 -30.46
N TYR A 25 6.78 -32.36 -31.61
CA TYR A 25 7.55 -33.44 -32.15
C TYR A 25 8.99 -33.36 -31.65
N SER A 26 9.52 -34.45 -31.11
CA SER A 26 10.91 -34.56 -30.68
C SER A 26 11.44 -35.96 -30.81
N GLU A 27 12.53 -36.10 -31.55
CA GLU A 27 13.24 -37.37 -31.77
C GLU A 27 13.80 -37.90 -30.43
N GLU A 28 14.29 -37.03 -29.58
CA GLU A 28 14.82 -37.39 -28.25
C GLU A 28 13.72 -37.95 -27.34
N LEU A 29 12.53 -37.30 -27.34
CA LEU A 29 11.39 -37.80 -26.57
C LEU A 29 10.89 -39.13 -27.11
N TYR A 30 10.93 -39.33 -28.40
CA TYR A 30 10.52 -40.59 -29.05
C TYR A 30 11.48 -41.73 -28.65
N THR A 31 12.81 -41.53 -28.79
CA THR A 31 13.81 -42.53 -28.40
C THR A 31 13.77 -42.86 -26.91
N THR A 32 13.59 -41.86 -26.04
CA THR A 32 13.50 -42.11 -24.59
C THR A 32 12.24 -42.90 -24.24
N GLN A 33 11.12 -42.68 -24.94
CA GLN A 33 9.92 -43.52 -24.77
C GLN A 33 10.18 -44.98 -25.18
N GLN A 34 10.91 -45.22 -26.30
CA GLN A 34 11.30 -46.58 -26.71
C GLN A 34 12.18 -47.24 -25.62
N GLU A 35 13.15 -46.49 -25.06
CA GLU A 35 14.00 -46.99 -23.96
C GLU A 35 13.13 -47.42 -22.76
N LEU A 36 12.12 -46.64 -22.39
CA LEU A 36 11.21 -47.00 -21.29
C LEU A 36 10.43 -48.27 -21.61
N ILE A 37 9.83 -48.36 -22.81
CA ILE A 37 9.03 -49.52 -23.23
C ILE A 37 9.87 -50.78 -23.18
N GLN A 38 11.08 -50.74 -23.75
CA GLN A 38 12.01 -51.85 -23.73
C GLN A 38 12.43 -52.27 -22.33
N ALA A 39 12.66 -51.27 -21.44
CA ALA A 39 12.98 -51.54 -20.01
C ALA A 39 11.82 -52.23 -19.31
N VAL A 40 10.58 -51.81 -19.55
CA VAL A 40 9.36 -52.42 -18.97
C VAL A 40 9.17 -53.85 -19.53
N GLU A 41 9.34 -54.09 -20.81
CA GLU A 41 9.26 -55.44 -21.41
C GLU A 41 10.32 -56.34 -20.86
N PHE A 42 11.57 -55.88 -20.76
CA PHE A 42 12.67 -56.63 -20.15
C PHE A 42 12.36 -57.02 -18.70
N SER A 43 11.81 -56.08 -17.91
CA SER A 43 11.46 -56.32 -16.52
C SER A 43 10.33 -57.37 -16.34
N ARG A 44 9.39 -57.45 -17.31
CA ARG A 44 8.26 -58.41 -17.32
C ARG A 44 8.67 -59.81 -17.77
N GLY A 45 9.74 -59.91 -18.60
CA GLY A 45 10.19 -61.19 -19.20
C GLY A 45 11.14 -62.04 -18.36
N GLN A 46 11.68 -61.51 -17.24
CA GLN A 46 12.67 -62.18 -16.44
C GLN A 46 12.12 -62.64 -15.07
N GLY A 47 12.41 -63.86 -14.68
CA GLY A 47 12.05 -64.43 -13.37
C GLY A 47 12.73 -63.69 -12.19
N SER A 48 12.30 -64.02 -10.96
CA SER A 48 12.53 -63.27 -9.71
C SER A 48 13.96 -62.82 -9.35
N ALA A 49 15.02 -63.38 -9.93
CA ALA A 49 16.40 -63.01 -9.63
C ALA A 49 16.87 -61.75 -10.44
N ALA A 50 16.28 -61.49 -11.58
CA ALA A 50 16.59 -60.32 -12.43
C ALA A 50 15.67 -59.12 -12.17
N ALA A 51 14.64 -59.27 -11.34
CA ALA A 51 13.65 -58.26 -11.02
C ALA A 51 14.28 -56.99 -10.37
N ILE A 52 15.32 -57.13 -9.58
CA ILE A 52 15.99 -56.01 -8.92
C ILE A 52 16.77 -55.14 -9.93
N GLY A 53 17.44 -55.77 -10.91
CA GLY A 53 18.12 -55.03 -11.97
C GLY A 53 17.16 -54.36 -12.94
N GLY A 54 16.05 -55.05 -13.32
CA GLY A 54 15.01 -54.51 -14.21
C GLY A 54 14.28 -53.31 -13.61
N ALA A 55 13.97 -53.31 -12.31
CA ALA A 55 13.30 -52.20 -11.63
C ALA A 55 14.16 -50.92 -11.66
N ASN A 56 15.50 -51.05 -11.51
CA ASN A 56 16.40 -49.91 -11.57
C ASN A 56 16.47 -49.31 -12.99
N ILE A 57 16.43 -50.14 -14.05
CA ILE A 57 16.48 -49.66 -15.44
C ILE A 57 15.16 -48.91 -15.78
N VAL A 58 14.01 -49.45 -15.37
CA VAL A 58 12.72 -48.80 -15.54
C VAL A 58 12.67 -47.48 -14.77
N GLY A 59 13.17 -47.49 -13.52
CA GLY A 59 13.26 -46.25 -12.72
C GLY A 59 14.12 -45.18 -13.38
N ALA A 60 15.27 -45.52 -13.94
CA ALA A 60 16.14 -44.58 -14.62
C ALA A 60 15.49 -44.02 -15.91
N ALA A 61 14.80 -44.86 -16.70
CA ALA A 61 14.09 -44.41 -17.90
C ALA A 61 12.89 -43.48 -17.57
N ARG A 62 12.15 -43.77 -16.50
CA ARG A 62 11.09 -42.86 -16.00
C ARG A 62 11.65 -41.52 -15.58
N GLU A 63 12.74 -41.53 -14.82
CA GLU A 63 13.37 -40.30 -14.34
C GLU A 63 13.89 -39.45 -15.51
N LYS A 64 14.45 -40.06 -16.53
CA LYS A 64 14.87 -39.37 -17.77
C LYS A 64 13.68 -38.66 -18.45
N LEU A 65 12.52 -39.32 -18.57
CA LEU A 65 11.31 -38.71 -19.14
C LEU A 65 10.76 -37.62 -18.26
N ARG A 66 10.84 -37.76 -16.93
CA ARG A 66 10.44 -36.72 -15.96
C ARG A 66 11.31 -35.48 -16.10
N LEU A 67 12.63 -35.64 -16.22
CA LEU A 67 13.57 -34.54 -16.47
C LEU A 67 13.34 -33.84 -17.81
N LEU A 68 12.81 -34.55 -18.80
CA LEU A 68 12.38 -33.98 -20.09
C LEU A 68 11.00 -33.31 -20.01
N GLY A 69 10.37 -33.26 -18.81
CA GLY A 69 9.14 -32.49 -18.57
C GLY A 69 7.82 -33.27 -18.70
N LEU A 70 7.87 -34.62 -18.84
CA LEU A 70 6.64 -35.41 -18.87
C LEU A 70 6.07 -35.56 -17.46
N THR A 71 4.73 -35.53 -17.39
CA THR A 71 4.00 -35.83 -16.17
C THR A 71 3.95 -37.35 -15.88
N GLU A 72 3.79 -37.70 -14.60
CA GLU A 72 3.64 -39.10 -14.20
C GLU A 72 2.49 -39.82 -14.95
N GLU A 73 1.41 -39.10 -15.25
CA GLU A 73 0.26 -39.63 -15.96
C GLU A 73 0.62 -39.95 -17.41
N GLN A 74 1.40 -39.10 -18.06
CA GLN A 74 1.89 -39.34 -19.42
C GLN A 74 2.85 -40.54 -19.47
N ILE A 75 3.75 -40.64 -18.49
CA ILE A 75 4.70 -41.78 -18.40
C ILE A 75 3.93 -43.07 -18.20
N LYS A 76 2.96 -43.12 -17.29
CA LYS A 76 2.09 -44.30 -17.09
C LYS A 76 1.29 -44.63 -18.36
N GLY A 77 0.80 -43.61 -19.05
CA GLY A 77 0.09 -43.79 -20.33
C GLY A 77 0.97 -44.42 -21.42
N ILE A 78 2.28 -44.10 -21.47
CA ILE A 78 3.24 -44.72 -22.39
C ILE A 78 3.46 -46.19 -22.04
N GLU A 79 3.63 -46.50 -20.75
CA GLU A 79 3.80 -47.89 -20.26
C GLU A 79 2.58 -48.78 -20.52
N GLN A 80 1.38 -48.20 -20.45
CA GLN A 80 0.12 -48.94 -20.72
C GLN A 80 -0.11 -49.20 -22.18
N ARG A 81 0.15 -48.19 -23.04
CA ARG A 81 0.01 -48.31 -24.50
C ARG A 81 1.03 -49.23 -25.13
N ASN A 82 2.20 -49.29 -24.53
CA ASN A 82 3.37 -50.04 -25.04
C ASN A 82 3.77 -49.66 -26.46
N GLU A 83 3.44 -48.40 -26.84
CA GLU A 83 3.80 -47.82 -28.12
C GLU A 83 4.30 -46.38 -27.90
N PRO A 84 5.43 -46.01 -28.54
CA PRO A 84 5.97 -44.66 -28.45
C PRO A 84 5.12 -43.71 -29.30
N SER A 85 4.86 -42.51 -28.80
CA SER A 85 4.19 -41.46 -29.57
C SER A 85 5.19 -40.51 -30.17
N THR A 86 5.04 -40.21 -31.47
CA THR A 86 5.85 -39.23 -32.15
C THR A 86 5.57 -37.79 -31.71
N HIS A 87 4.34 -37.55 -31.25
CA HIS A 87 3.90 -36.27 -30.82
C HIS A 87 3.53 -36.33 -29.33
N LEU A 88 4.02 -35.36 -28.57
CA LEU A 88 3.70 -35.23 -27.17
C LEU A 88 2.94 -33.94 -26.93
N THR A 89 1.88 -34.03 -26.12
CA THR A 89 1.10 -32.87 -25.72
C THR A 89 1.73 -32.25 -24.47
N ILE A 90 1.99 -30.95 -24.51
CA ILE A 90 2.38 -30.14 -23.37
C ILE A 90 1.12 -29.61 -22.73
N TYR A 91 0.99 -29.82 -21.43
CA TYR A 91 -0.14 -29.38 -20.63
C TYR A 91 0.23 -28.17 -19.76
N SER A 92 -0.77 -27.33 -19.43
CA SER A 92 -0.54 -26.21 -18.52
C SER A 92 -0.29 -26.71 -17.09
N PRO A 93 0.82 -26.29 -16.46
CA PRO A 93 1.11 -26.64 -15.08
C PRO A 93 0.28 -25.83 -14.07
N VAL A 94 -0.31 -24.72 -14.49
CA VAL A 94 -1.05 -23.76 -13.67
C VAL A 94 -2.35 -23.34 -14.35
N SER A 95 -3.28 -22.83 -13.54
CA SER A 95 -4.47 -22.14 -14.07
C SER A 95 -4.21 -20.65 -14.16
N GLY A 96 -4.75 -19.97 -15.18
CA GLY A 96 -4.56 -18.53 -15.35
C GLY A 96 -4.95 -18.07 -16.75
N ILE A 97 -4.48 -16.90 -17.11
CA ILE A 97 -4.69 -16.30 -18.44
C ILE A 97 -3.36 -16.28 -19.18
N VAL A 98 -3.37 -16.65 -20.44
CA VAL A 98 -2.18 -16.57 -21.31
C VAL A 98 -1.94 -15.11 -21.66
N ILE A 99 -0.88 -14.53 -21.09
CA ILE A 99 -0.52 -13.11 -21.32
C ILE A 99 0.42 -12.93 -22.50
N GLU A 100 1.27 -13.93 -22.78
CA GLU A 100 2.17 -13.90 -23.93
C GLU A 100 2.23 -15.26 -24.63
N LYS A 101 2.32 -15.21 -25.95
CA LYS A 101 2.65 -16.34 -26.83
C LYS A 101 3.95 -16.00 -27.55
N LEU A 102 5.03 -16.70 -27.25
CA LEU A 102 6.38 -16.39 -27.73
C LEU A 102 6.80 -17.22 -28.94
N LYS A 103 6.11 -18.30 -29.22
CA LYS A 103 6.43 -19.23 -30.30
C LYS A 103 5.23 -19.44 -31.21
N GLN A 104 5.49 -19.90 -32.45
CA GLN A 104 4.47 -20.20 -33.42
C GLN A 104 4.51 -21.68 -33.84
N GLU A 105 3.47 -22.14 -34.52
CA GLU A 105 3.47 -23.48 -35.14
C GLU A 105 4.61 -23.58 -36.15
N GLY A 106 5.33 -24.68 -36.11
CA GLY A 106 6.51 -24.91 -36.96
C GLY A 106 7.82 -24.47 -36.31
N ASP A 107 7.80 -23.67 -35.26
CA ASP A 107 9.01 -23.19 -34.58
C ASP A 107 9.78 -24.34 -33.93
N ARG A 108 11.11 -24.23 -34.03
CA ARG A 108 12.01 -25.11 -33.29
C ARG A 108 12.11 -24.64 -31.83
N VAL A 109 12.04 -25.58 -30.92
CA VAL A 109 12.16 -25.34 -29.47
C VAL A 109 13.19 -26.26 -28.86
N GLU A 110 13.93 -25.72 -27.90
CA GLU A 110 14.94 -26.41 -27.12
C GLU A 110 14.47 -26.50 -25.65
N LEU A 111 15.16 -27.30 -24.84
CA LEU A 111 14.87 -27.42 -23.44
C LEU A 111 15.10 -26.06 -22.73
N GLY A 112 14.08 -25.56 -22.05
CA GLY A 112 14.12 -24.25 -21.37
C GLY A 112 13.53 -23.10 -22.19
N ASP A 113 13.18 -23.30 -23.45
CA ASP A 113 12.49 -22.27 -24.24
C ASP A 113 11.10 -21.97 -23.69
N ARG A 114 10.78 -20.68 -23.63
CA ARG A 114 9.44 -20.22 -23.25
C ARG A 114 8.52 -20.27 -24.46
N ILE A 115 7.41 -20.97 -24.33
CA ILE A 115 6.35 -21.04 -25.35
C ILE A 115 5.24 -20.07 -25.00
N TYR A 116 4.79 -20.11 -23.75
CA TYR A 116 3.72 -19.26 -23.20
C TYR A 116 4.13 -18.65 -21.87
N THR A 117 3.57 -17.48 -21.59
CA THR A 117 3.52 -16.93 -20.24
C THR A 117 2.08 -16.96 -19.76
N VAL A 118 1.82 -17.69 -18.68
CA VAL A 118 0.50 -17.81 -18.04
C VAL A 118 0.57 -17.15 -16.67
N ALA A 119 -0.37 -16.27 -16.39
CA ALA A 119 -0.44 -15.60 -15.09
C ALA A 119 -1.83 -15.72 -14.47
N ASP A 120 -1.86 -15.85 -13.14
CA ASP A 120 -3.08 -15.64 -12.37
C ASP A 120 -3.26 -14.14 -12.14
N LEU A 121 -4.34 -13.58 -12.68
CA LEU A 121 -4.67 -12.17 -12.57
C LEU A 121 -5.71 -11.86 -11.49
N ASN A 122 -6.10 -12.82 -10.65
CA ASN A 122 -7.02 -12.60 -9.53
C ASN A 122 -6.40 -11.71 -8.45
N LEU A 123 -5.07 -11.76 -8.33
CA LEU A 123 -4.29 -10.89 -7.47
C LEU A 123 -3.24 -10.17 -8.32
N VAL A 124 -3.30 -8.85 -8.34
CA VAL A 124 -2.33 -8.04 -9.08
C VAL A 124 -1.45 -7.23 -8.14
N TRP A 125 -0.21 -7.02 -8.57
CA TRP A 125 0.75 -6.19 -7.87
C TRP A 125 0.80 -4.82 -8.52
N VAL A 126 0.52 -3.81 -7.71
CA VAL A 126 0.68 -2.42 -8.12
C VAL A 126 2.03 -1.93 -7.60
N HIS A 127 2.87 -1.46 -8.51
CA HIS A 127 4.15 -0.85 -8.19
C HIS A 127 4.01 0.66 -8.19
N LEU A 128 4.20 1.27 -7.02
CA LEU A 128 4.17 2.70 -6.84
C LEU A 128 5.58 3.23 -6.69
N ASP A 129 5.85 4.39 -7.26
CA ASP A 129 7.09 5.11 -7.07
C ASP A 129 6.88 6.20 -6.01
N ALA A 130 7.35 5.94 -4.79
CA ALA A 130 7.27 6.87 -3.67
C ALA A 130 8.53 7.74 -3.61
N TYR A 131 8.38 9.05 -3.49
CA TYR A 131 9.51 9.95 -3.31
C TYR A 131 10.15 9.80 -1.92
N GLU A 132 11.41 10.17 -1.81
CA GLU A 132 12.16 10.15 -0.54
C GLU A 132 11.44 10.92 0.57
N SER A 133 10.80 12.07 0.23
CA SER A 133 9.98 12.86 1.16
C SER A 133 8.78 12.13 1.74
N ASP A 134 8.25 11.15 1.00
CA ASP A 134 7.01 10.45 1.35
C ASP A 134 7.28 9.22 2.23
N LEU A 135 8.53 8.75 2.29
CA LEU A 135 8.91 7.55 3.04
C LEU A 135 8.64 7.66 4.55
N SER A 136 8.63 8.88 5.09
CA SER A 136 8.26 9.12 6.49
C SER A 136 6.80 8.75 6.79
N TRP A 137 5.94 8.75 5.78
CA TRP A 137 4.50 8.52 5.88
C TRP A 137 4.06 7.12 5.45
N ILE A 138 4.94 6.37 4.80
CA ILE A 138 4.65 5.06 4.22
C ILE A 138 5.12 3.96 5.16
N ARG A 139 4.23 3.01 5.47
CA ARG A 139 4.52 1.84 6.30
C ARG A 139 3.90 0.59 5.67
N TYR A 140 4.47 -0.57 6.01
CA TYR A 140 3.87 -1.87 5.66
C TYR A 140 2.45 -1.98 6.22
N GLY A 141 1.59 -2.68 5.49
CA GLY A 141 0.23 -2.96 5.93
C GLY A 141 -0.76 -1.80 5.80
N GLN A 142 -0.31 -0.61 5.39
CA GLN A 142 -1.22 0.53 5.18
C GLN A 142 -2.18 0.27 4.03
N ASP A 143 -3.42 0.72 4.21
CA ASP A 143 -4.45 0.69 3.18
C ASP A 143 -4.15 1.76 2.12
N VAL A 144 -4.31 1.36 0.87
CA VAL A 144 -4.08 2.20 -0.31
C VAL A 144 -5.34 2.21 -1.17
N THR A 145 -5.80 3.39 -1.52
CA THR A 145 -6.86 3.57 -2.51
C THR A 145 -6.24 3.84 -3.88
N ILE A 146 -6.60 3.02 -4.85
CA ILE A 146 -6.06 3.06 -6.20
C ILE A 146 -7.15 3.46 -7.18
N THR A 147 -6.84 4.36 -8.08
CA THR A 147 -7.70 4.79 -9.17
C THR A 147 -6.96 4.63 -10.49
N THR A 148 -7.69 4.33 -11.55
CA THR A 148 -7.14 4.23 -12.91
C THR A 148 -7.99 5.06 -13.88
N GLU A 149 -7.35 5.57 -14.91
CA GLU A 149 -8.06 6.33 -15.97
C GLU A 149 -8.97 5.43 -16.82
N ALA A 150 -8.68 4.11 -16.86
CA ALA A 150 -9.50 3.16 -17.59
C ALA A 150 -10.91 2.98 -16.99
N TYR A 151 -11.07 3.21 -15.68
CA TYR A 151 -12.34 3.08 -14.95
C TYR A 151 -12.58 4.31 -14.08
N PRO A 152 -13.01 5.44 -14.69
CA PRO A 152 -13.25 6.69 -13.96
C PRO A 152 -14.33 6.51 -12.90
N GLY A 153 -14.03 6.95 -11.66
CA GLY A 153 -14.96 6.85 -10.54
C GLY A 153 -14.91 5.53 -9.76
N GLU A 154 -14.26 4.48 -10.28
CA GLU A 154 -14.03 3.26 -9.53
C GLU A 154 -12.78 3.37 -8.66
N GLN A 155 -12.86 2.80 -7.45
CA GLN A 155 -11.76 2.74 -6.51
C GLN A 155 -11.41 1.28 -6.21
N PHE A 156 -10.15 0.95 -6.36
CA PHE A 156 -9.61 -0.34 -5.97
C PHE A 156 -8.85 -0.18 -4.66
N HIS A 157 -8.94 -1.19 -3.80
CA HIS A 157 -8.31 -1.16 -2.49
C HIS A 157 -7.23 -2.24 -2.41
N GLY A 158 -6.12 -1.87 -1.81
CA GLY A 158 -5.02 -2.79 -1.57
C GLY A 158 -4.24 -2.41 -0.33
N ARG A 159 -3.25 -3.22 0.02
CA ARG A 159 -2.34 -2.98 1.14
C ARG A 159 -0.89 -2.97 0.70
N ILE A 160 -0.09 -2.12 1.33
CA ILE A 160 1.35 -2.08 1.11
C ILE A 160 1.95 -3.39 1.65
N ALA A 161 2.40 -4.23 0.74
CA ALA A 161 2.99 -5.53 1.05
C ALA A 161 4.52 -5.50 1.09
N PHE A 162 5.14 -4.57 0.34
CA PHE A 162 6.60 -4.47 0.30
C PHE A 162 7.06 -3.06 -0.02
N ILE A 163 8.10 -2.61 0.68
CA ILE A 163 8.81 -1.36 0.41
C ILE A 163 10.25 -1.73 0.07
N GLN A 164 10.70 -1.41 -1.12
CA GLN A 164 12.04 -1.74 -1.56
C GLN A 164 13.08 -1.02 -0.70
N PRO A 165 14.11 -1.71 -0.16
CA PRO A 165 15.09 -1.08 0.72
C PRO A 165 16.13 -0.22 -0.02
N VAL A 166 16.10 -0.23 -1.36
CA VAL A 166 17.06 0.47 -2.21
C VAL A 166 16.35 1.58 -2.97
N LEU A 167 16.87 2.78 -2.86
CA LEU A 167 16.40 3.95 -3.61
C LEU A 167 16.93 3.88 -5.05
N ASN A 168 16.08 4.22 -6.02
CA ASN A 168 16.52 4.45 -7.38
C ASN A 168 17.19 5.83 -7.48
N ASP A 169 18.48 5.86 -7.76
CA ASP A 169 19.31 7.06 -7.80
C ASP A 169 18.91 8.05 -8.92
N LYS A 170 18.35 7.55 -10.02
CA LYS A 170 17.94 8.38 -11.15
C LYS A 170 16.61 9.09 -10.90
N THR A 171 15.66 8.40 -10.33
CA THR A 171 14.31 8.96 -10.10
C THR A 171 14.11 9.49 -8.68
N ARG A 172 15.04 9.20 -7.75
CA ARG A 172 14.93 9.50 -6.32
C ARG A 172 13.65 8.93 -5.70
N THR A 173 13.24 7.76 -6.16
CA THR A 173 12.05 7.06 -5.69
C THR A 173 12.38 5.68 -5.14
N VAL A 174 11.53 5.23 -4.24
CA VAL A 174 11.51 3.85 -3.72
C VAL A 174 10.29 3.15 -4.28
N LYS A 175 10.46 1.92 -4.76
CA LYS A 175 9.33 1.12 -5.23
C LYS A 175 8.58 0.52 -4.05
N VAL A 176 7.27 0.79 -4.04
CA VAL A 176 6.33 0.26 -3.05
C VAL A 176 5.38 -0.69 -3.77
N ARG A 177 5.31 -1.93 -3.33
CA ARG A 177 4.39 -2.92 -3.87
C ARG A 177 3.13 -2.99 -3.03
N VAL A 178 2.00 -2.88 -3.71
CA VAL A 178 0.65 -3.02 -3.14
C VAL A 178 -0.02 -4.23 -3.75
N ASN A 179 -0.54 -5.12 -2.93
CA ASN A 179 -1.33 -6.27 -3.38
C ASN A 179 -2.79 -5.84 -3.50
N VAL A 180 -3.39 -6.11 -4.65
CA VAL A 180 -4.76 -5.69 -4.98
C VAL A 180 -5.55 -6.88 -5.50
N SER A 181 -6.70 -7.15 -4.90
CA SER A 181 -7.64 -8.16 -5.40
C SER A 181 -8.27 -7.69 -6.71
N ASN A 182 -8.30 -8.57 -7.71
CA ASN A 182 -8.78 -8.29 -9.07
C ASN A 182 -9.74 -9.39 -9.54
N LEU A 183 -10.66 -9.80 -8.70
CA LEU A 183 -11.61 -10.88 -9.00
C LEU A 183 -12.49 -10.56 -10.21
N ASP A 184 -12.75 -9.27 -10.46
CA ASP A 184 -13.53 -8.81 -11.62
C ASP A 184 -12.70 -8.76 -12.92
N GLY A 185 -11.39 -9.02 -12.88
CA GLY A 185 -10.48 -9.01 -14.04
C GLY A 185 -10.32 -7.64 -14.72
N LYS A 186 -10.70 -6.55 -14.02
CA LYS A 186 -10.65 -5.18 -14.57
C LYS A 186 -9.24 -4.64 -14.66
N LEU A 187 -8.42 -4.91 -13.65
CA LEU A 187 -7.01 -4.48 -13.66
C LEU A 187 -6.20 -5.41 -14.55
N LYS A 188 -5.49 -4.82 -15.49
CA LYS A 188 -4.60 -5.55 -16.41
C LYS A 188 -3.15 -5.18 -16.14
N PRO A 189 -2.20 -6.10 -16.39
CA PRO A 189 -0.78 -5.77 -16.35
C PRO A 189 -0.47 -4.51 -17.17
N GLU A 190 0.50 -3.72 -16.71
CA GLU A 190 0.97 -2.48 -17.35
C GLU A 190 -0.02 -1.31 -17.39
N MET A 191 -1.17 -1.41 -16.72
CA MET A 191 -2.06 -0.27 -16.55
C MET A 191 -1.44 0.80 -15.67
N PHE A 192 -1.57 2.07 -16.09
CA PHE A 192 -1.23 3.20 -15.23
C PHE A 192 -2.30 3.40 -14.16
N VAL A 193 -1.82 3.58 -12.94
CA VAL A 193 -2.68 3.79 -11.78
C VAL A 193 -2.16 4.95 -10.94
N ARG A 194 -3.08 5.59 -10.22
CA ARG A 194 -2.78 6.59 -9.20
C ARG A 194 -3.19 6.05 -7.85
N ALA A 195 -2.29 6.12 -6.89
CA ALA A 195 -2.53 5.65 -5.54
C ALA A 195 -2.60 6.80 -4.54
N THR A 196 -3.50 6.69 -3.59
CA THR A 196 -3.62 7.60 -2.45
C THR A 196 -3.46 6.80 -1.17
N VAL A 197 -2.44 7.12 -0.40
CA VAL A 197 -2.21 6.59 0.94
C VAL A 197 -2.67 7.64 1.95
N ARG A 198 -3.49 7.23 2.93
CA ARG A 198 -3.93 8.09 4.03
C ARG A 198 -3.35 7.56 5.34
N PRO A 199 -2.16 8.03 5.73
CA PRO A 199 -1.53 7.56 6.95
C PRO A 199 -2.33 8.01 8.17
N LYS A 200 -2.52 7.13 9.13
CA LYS A 200 -2.99 7.47 10.46
C LYS A 200 -1.79 7.97 11.27
N VAL A 201 -1.92 9.12 11.90
CA VAL A 201 -0.81 9.78 12.62
C VAL A 201 -1.14 9.83 14.09
N ALA A 202 -0.25 9.33 14.94
CA ALA A 202 -0.34 9.43 16.39
C ALA A 202 0.10 10.82 16.89
N ALA A 203 -0.21 11.15 18.16
CA ALA A 203 0.08 12.45 18.77
C ALA A 203 1.56 12.88 18.70
N GLY A 204 2.50 11.95 18.54
CA GLY A 204 3.93 12.23 18.34
C GLY A 204 4.36 12.45 16.89
N GLY A 205 3.42 12.57 15.92
CA GLY A 205 3.73 12.72 14.49
C GLY A 205 4.20 11.42 13.83
N ARG A 206 4.17 10.29 14.53
CA ARG A 206 4.53 8.99 13.96
C ARG A 206 3.35 8.37 13.24
N VAL A 207 3.62 7.77 12.08
CA VAL A 207 2.61 7.01 11.34
C VAL A 207 2.39 5.68 12.05
N MET A 208 1.17 5.46 12.54
CA MET A 208 0.78 4.27 13.27
C MET A 208 -0.67 3.94 12.96
N ASP A 209 -1.03 2.67 13.03
CA ASP A 209 -2.42 2.24 12.92
C ASP A 209 -2.91 1.65 14.26
N PRO A 210 -3.67 2.42 15.06
CA PRO A 210 -4.20 1.94 16.33
C PRO A 210 -5.10 0.71 16.22
N SER A 211 -5.69 0.46 15.05
CA SER A 211 -6.54 -0.73 14.82
C SER A 211 -5.76 -2.05 14.82
N LEU A 212 -4.43 -1.97 14.68
CA LEU A 212 -3.54 -3.12 14.71
C LEU A 212 -3.01 -3.46 16.11
N ALA A 213 -3.41 -2.69 17.14
CA ALA A 213 -3.00 -2.96 18.50
C ALA A 213 -3.44 -4.37 18.96
N GLY A 214 -2.48 -5.14 19.46
CA GLY A 214 -2.71 -6.52 19.90
C GLY A 214 -2.85 -7.55 18.79
N LYS A 215 -2.82 -7.15 17.51
CA LYS A 215 -2.89 -8.07 16.36
C LYS A 215 -1.56 -8.75 16.10
N TRP A 216 -1.64 -9.89 15.44
CA TRP A 216 -0.51 -10.68 14.98
C TRP A 216 -0.39 -10.57 13.47
N ILE A 217 0.80 -10.24 12.97
CA ILE A 217 1.05 -9.93 11.56
C ILE A 217 2.21 -10.79 11.05
N CYS A 218 2.09 -11.27 9.82
CA CYS A 218 3.20 -11.94 9.16
C CYS A 218 4.25 -10.91 8.72
N PRO A 219 5.54 -11.08 9.08
CA PRO A 219 6.60 -10.16 8.65
C PRO A 219 6.80 -10.11 7.14
N MET A 220 6.49 -11.21 6.44
CA MET A 220 6.61 -11.30 4.97
C MET A 220 5.32 -10.99 4.22
N HIS A 221 4.16 -11.25 4.86
CA HIS A 221 2.82 -11.04 4.29
C HIS A 221 2.01 -10.13 5.20
N PRO A 222 2.25 -8.80 5.17
CA PRO A 222 1.58 -7.86 6.07
C PRO A 222 0.06 -7.79 5.91
N GLU A 223 -0.47 -8.36 4.83
CA GLU A 223 -1.89 -8.56 4.59
C GLU A 223 -2.50 -9.63 5.50
N VAL A 224 -1.70 -10.56 6.00
CA VAL A 224 -2.13 -11.60 6.95
C VAL A 224 -2.08 -11.03 8.36
N ILE A 225 -3.26 -10.70 8.88
CA ILE A 225 -3.47 -10.08 10.19
C ILE A 225 -4.46 -10.94 10.97
N GLU A 226 -4.01 -11.47 12.11
CA GLU A 226 -4.80 -12.36 12.95
C GLU A 226 -4.95 -11.80 14.37
N ASP A 227 -5.99 -12.26 15.06
CA ASP A 227 -6.26 -11.89 16.46
C ASP A 227 -5.50 -12.75 17.46
N VAL A 228 -5.00 -13.91 17.02
CA VAL A 228 -4.34 -14.91 17.84
C VAL A 228 -2.95 -15.24 17.29
N PRO A 229 -2.01 -15.68 18.16
CA PRO A 229 -0.72 -16.16 17.68
C PRO A 229 -0.89 -17.43 16.84
N GLY A 230 -0.11 -17.55 15.77
CA GLY A 230 -0.15 -18.69 14.86
C GLY A 230 0.93 -18.61 13.79
N ASN A 231 0.76 -19.38 12.74
CA ASN A 231 1.61 -19.34 11.56
C ASN A 231 0.85 -18.72 10.39
N CYS A 232 1.58 -18.10 9.49
CA CYS A 232 1.04 -17.53 8.26
C CYS A 232 0.60 -18.63 7.30
N ASP A 233 -0.62 -18.58 6.79
CA ASP A 233 -1.16 -19.57 5.84
C ASP A 233 -0.45 -19.56 4.48
N LEU A 234 0.26 -18.47 4.16
CA LEU A 234 0.96 -18.31 2.88
C LEU A 234 2.42 -18.77 2.92
N CYS A 235 3.11 -18.63 4.04
CA CYS A 235 4.55 -18.92 4.14
C CYS A 235 4.94 -19.74 5.37
N GLU A 236 3.96 -20.17 6.18
CA GLU A 236 4.14 -20.98 7.39
C GLU A 236 5.03 -20.35 8.49
N MET A 237 5.49 -19.10 8.29
CA MET A 237 6.27 -18.37 9.29
C MET A 237 5.40 -17.97 10.48
N ALA A 238 6.00 -17.97 11.67
CA ALA A 238 5.32 -17.51 12.87
C ALA A 238 4.93 -16.01 12.75
N LEU A 239 3.69 -15.71 13.12
CA LEU A 239 3.19 -14.35 13.19
C LEU A 239 3.85 -13.62 14.37
N VAL A 240 4.13 -12.34 14.20
CA VAL A 240 4.69 -11.45 15.23
C VAL A 240 3.70 -10.35 15.59
N ARG A 241 3.81 -9.82 16.80
CA ARG A 241 2.94 -8.73 17.24
C ARG A 241 3.17 -7.46 16.44
N ALA A 242 2.09 -6.75 16.12
CA ALA A 242 2.12 -5.49 15.39
C ALA A 242 3.01 -4.44 16.08
N GLU A 243 3.06 -4.44 17.41
CA GLU A 243 3.90 -3.56 18.21
C GLU A 243 5.39 -3.80 17.96
N SER A 244 5.81 -5.06 17.78
CA SER A 244 7.22 -5.42 17.52
C SER A 244 7.68 -5.01 16.12
N LEU A 245 6.75 -4.88 15.17
CA LEU A 245 7.02 -4.41 13.82
C LEU A 245 6.93 -2.87 13.68
N GLY A 246 6.59 -2.18 14.78
CA GLY A 246 6.48 -0.72 14.79
C GLY A 246 5.20 -0.16 14.15
N TYR A 247 4.19 -1.01 13.90
CA TYR A 247 2.90 -0.57 13.35
C TYR A 247 2.02 0.12 14.40
N VAL A 248 2.26 -0.15 15.67
CA VAL A 248 1.53 0.42 16.80
C VAL A 248 2.52 0.84 17.89
N SER A 249 2.24 1.91 18.63
CA SER A 249 3.00 2.25 19.83
C SER A 249 2.67 1.28 20.96
N PRO A 250 3.66 0.80 21.73
CA PRO A 250 3.41 0.03 22.94
C PRO A 250 2.66 0.86 24.01
N GLU A 251 2.72 2.18 23.93
CA GLU A 251 1.92 3.10 24.74
C GLU A 251 0.57 3.35 24.06
N THR A 252 -0.33 2.38 24.15
CA THR A 252 -1.69 2.43 23.60
C THR A 252 -2.61 3.30 24.44
N ASP A 253 -2.10 4.31 25.10
CA ASP A 253 -2.96 5.14 25.94
C ASP A 253 -3.50 6.32 25.15
N ARG A 254 -4.83 6.25 24.90
CA ARG A 254 -5.82 7.33 24.80
C ARG A 254 -5.27 8.74 24.44
N GLN A 255 -4.32 8.81 23.53
CA GLN A 255 -3.90 10.10 23.04
C GLN A 255 -4.96 10.57 22.04
N GLU A 256 -5.51 11.72 22.31
CA GLU A 256 -6.37 12.43 21.36
C GLU A 256 -5.69 12.46 19.99
N PRO A 257 -6.44 12.26 18.90
CA PRO A 257 -5.84 12.32 17.58
C PRO A 257 -5.11 13.65 17.41
N PRO A 258 -3.91 13.65 16.81
CA PRO A 258 -3.15 14.87 16.62
C PRO A 258 -3.97 15.87 15.80
N LEU A 259 -3.95 17.11 16.22
CA LEU A 259 -4.53 18.20 15.44
C LEU A 259 -3.72 18.35 14.15
N VAL A 260 -4.31 18.01 13.04
CA VAL A 260 -3.69 18.15 11.71
C VAL A 260 -4.30 19.34 10.99
N ILE A 261 -3.45 20.09 10.29
CA ILE A 261 -3.84 21.27 9.53
C ILE A 261 -3.59 20.98 8.05
N PRO A 262 -4.57 21.22 7.15
CA PRO A 262 -4.34 21.09 5.72
C PRO A 262 -3.17 21.97 5.27
N TYR A 263 -2.26 21.44 4.47
CA TYR A 263 -1.09 22.17 3.99
C TYR A 263 -1.44 23.54 3.35
N PRO A 264 -2.54 23.68 2.58
CA PRO A 264 -2.95 24.98 2.03
C PRO A 264 -3.37 26.02 3.07
N ALA A 265 -3.65 25.63 4.32
CA ALA A 265 -3.97 26.53 5.41
C ALA A 265 -2.72 27.08 6.14
N VAL A 266 -1.54 26.58 5.77
CA VAL A 266 -0.27 27.05 6.35
C VAL A 266 0.31 28.13 5.45
N LEU A 267 0.47 29.34 6.01
CA LEU A 267 1.06 30.48 5.31
C LEU A 267 2.55 30.57 5.68
N PRO A 268 3.47 30.27 4.76
CA PRO A 268 4.89 30.48 5.00
C PRO A 268 5.22 31.98 4.96
N THR A 269 5.75 32.52 6.05
CA THR A 269 6.19 33.93 6.16
C THR A 269 7.73 34.05 6.16
N GLY A 270 8.40 33.26 5.32
CA GLY A 270 9.87 33.20 5.28
C GLY A 270 10.44 32.31 6.39
N THR A 271 10.70 32.85 7.57
CA THR A 271 11.30 32.09 8.69
C THR A 271 10.28 31.37 9.58
N ARG A 272 8.99 31.63 9.40
CA ARG A 272 7.89 31.06 10.21
C ARG A 272 6.77 30.55 9.32
N ALA A 273 6.07 29.53 9.79
CA ALA A 273 4.79 29.07 9.26
C ALA A 273 3.68 29.56 10.20
N VAL A 274 2.68 30.22 9.65
CA VAL A 274 1.55 30.79 10.42
C VAL A 274 0.26 30.10 9.96
N VAL A 275 -0.61 29.81 10.90
CA VAL A 275 -1.95 29.28 10.65
C VAL A 275 -2.95 30.15 11.35
N TYR A 276 -3.99 30.56 10.63
CA TYR A 276 -5.13 31.23 11.22
C TYR A 276 -6.12 30.20 11.71
N VAL A 277 -6.48 30.31 12.99
CA VAL A 277 -7.50 29.47 13.61
C VAL A 277 -8.75 30.30 13.83
N GLU A 278 -9.85 29.90 13.23
CA GLU A 278 -11.16 30.50 13.51
C GLU A 278 -11.64 30.03 14.88
N LEU A 279 -11.90 30.96 15.76
CA LEU A 279 -12.44 30.73 17.12
C LEU A 279 -13.91 31.21 17.16
N PRO A 280 -14.86 30.37 16.75
CA PRO A 280 -16.23 30.80 16.44
C PRO A 280 -16.99 31.41 17.62
N ALA A 281 -16.62 31.07 18.86
CA ALA A 281 -17.35 31.53 20.03
C ALA A 281 -16.82 32.83 20.67
N ILE A 282 -15.59 33.19 20.36
CA ILE A 282 -14.92 34.34 20.96
C ILE A 282 -15.16 35.60 20.12
N HIS A 283 -15.26 35.43 18.83
CA HIS A 283 -15.47 36.50 17.87
C HIS A 283 -16.79 37.25 18.10
N SER A 284 -17.87 36.54 18.45
CA SER A 284 -19.20 37.16 18.61
C SER A 284 -19.33 38.09 19.84
N ALA A 285 -18.50 37.91 20.86
CA ALA A 285 -18.53 38.73 22.06
C ALA A 285 -17.48 39.86 22.04
N ALA A 286 -16.32 39.60 21.48
CA ALA A 286 -15.21 40.56 21.42
C ALA A 286 -15.32 41.57 20.29
N GLU A 287 -15.90 41.15 19.13
CA GLU A 287 -16.03 41.97 17.93
C GLU A 287 -16.82 43.25 18.14
N PRO A 288 -18.02 43.28 18.78
CA PRO A 288 -18.74 44.52 19.04
C PRO A 288 -17.98 45.47 19.93
N ALA A 289 -17.26 44.94 20.94
CA ALA A 289 -16.47 45.78 21.83
C ALA A 289 -15.25 46.35 21.14
N PHE A 290 -14.59 45.57 20.26
CA PHE A 290 -13.49 46.03 19.40
C PHE A 290 -13.94 47.09 18.41
N GLN A 291 -15.08 46.90 17.71
CA GLN A 291 -15.67 47.88 16.78
C GLN A 291 -16.00 49.17 17.48
N THR A 292 -16.54 49.13 18.69
CA THR A 292 -16.83 50.33 19.52
C THR A 292 -15.53 51.04 19.86
N LEU A 293 -14.49 50.29 20.28
CA LEU A 293 -13.18 50.86 20.55
C LEU A 293 -12.55 51.50 19.31
N ALA A 294 -12.60 50.86 18.18
CA ALA A 294 -12.06 51.34 16.91
C ALA A 294 -12.74 52.67 16.48
N ALA A 295 -14.08 52.74 16.60
CA ALA A 295 -14.84 53.95 16.28
C ALA A 295 -14.48 55.14 17.21
N VAL A 296 -14.32 54.88 18.49
CA VAL A 296 -13.92 55.91 19.44
C VAL A 296 -12.48 56.38 19.22
N VAL A 297 -11.57 55.50 18.81
CA VAL A 297 -10.15 55.88 18.54
C VAL A 297 -10.03 56.76 17.33
N GLN A 298 -10.90 56.61 16.30
CA GLN A 298 -10.88 57.42 15.08
C GLN A 298 -11.38 58.85 15.26
N GLY A 299 -12.25 59.12 16.23
CA GLY A 299 -12.84 60.47 16.35
C GLY A 299 -13.03 60.96 17.80
N GLY A 300 -12.66 60.15 18.81
CA GLY A 300 -12.87 60.45 20.19
C GLY A 300 -11.76 61.28 20.87
N THR A 301 -12.15 61.86 22.02
CA THR A 301 -11.19 62.53 22.89
C THR A 301 -10.35 61.49 23.66
N ARG A 302 -9.20 61.92 24.21
CA ARG A 302 -8.32 61.06 25.01
C ARG A 302 -9.08 60.32 26.11
N ASP A 303 -9.97 60.97 26.84
CA ASP A 303 -10.70 60.38 27.94
C ASP A 303 -11.73 59.36 27.47
N GLN A 304 -12.36 59.58 26.32
CA GLN A 304 -13.24 58.58 25.68
C GLN A 304 -12.50 57.33 25.23
N ILE A 305 -11.29 57.49 24.63
CA ILE A 305 -10.44 56.40 24.24
C ILE A 305 -9.99 55.58 25.46
N ARG A 306 -9.62 56.22 26.57
CA ARG A 306 -9.24 55.55 27.81
C ARG A 306 -10.39 54.76 28.43
N GLU A 307 -11.60 55.30 28.43
CA GLU A 307 -12.79 54.61 28.90
C GLU A 307 -13.19 53.43 28.05
N ALA A 308 -13.07 53.55 26.73
CA ALA A 308 -13.29 52.48 25.75
C ALA A 308 -12.26 51.35 25.93
N LEU A 309 -10.96 51.65 26.11
CA LEU A 309 -9.90 50.72 26.41
C LEU A 309 -10.11 50.01 27.76
N ALA A 310 -10.60 50.75 28.78
CA ALA A 310 -10.96 50.17 30.07
C ALA A 310 -12.10 49.17 29.96
N THR A 311 -13.10 49.49 29.13
CA THR A 311 -14.24 48.60 28.88
C THR A 311 -13.84 47.36 28.11
N TYR A 312 -13.00 47.51 27.08
CA TYR A 312 -12.45 46.40 26.32
C TYR A 312 -11.56 45.48 27.21
N GLY A 313 -10.69 46.06 28.04
CA GLY A 313 -9.89 45.29 29.00
C GLY A 313 -10.73 44.48 29.97
N ARG A 314 -11.79 45.08 30.58
CA ARG A 314 -12.72 44.36 31.47
C ARG A 314 -13.47 43.20 30.77
N MET A 315 -13.71 43.33 29.46
CA MET A 315 -14.31 42.24 28.68
C MET A 315 -13.33 41.08 28.49
N LEU A 316 -12.07 41.36 28.23
CA LEU A 316 -11.00 40.36 28.13
C LEU A 316 -10.75 39.59 29.42
N ASP A 317 -11.00 40.22 30.56
CA ASP A 317 -10.85 39.58 31.91
C ASP A 317 -11.95 38.55 32.22
N ARG A 318 -12.99 38.46 31.38
CA ARG A 318 -14.04 37.44 31.57
C ARG A 318 -13.49 36.05 31.30
N PRO A 319 -13.78 35.08 32.20
CA PRO A 319 -13.34 33.74 31.98
C PRO A 319 -14.00 33.16 30.72
N TYR A 320 -13.27 32.32 30.04
CA TYR A 320 -13.79 31.57 28.88
C TYR A 320 -14.90 30.60 29.34
N ASP A 321 -16.14 30.91 29.02
CA ASP A 321 -17.33 30.21 29.56
C ASP A 321 -18.01 29.32 28.51
N GLN A 322 -17.29 28.94 27.44
CA GLN A 322 -17.81 28.09 26.39
C GLN A 322 -17.34 26.64 26.55
N PRO A 323 -18.13 25.62 26.17
CA PRO A 323 -17.71 24.25 26.17
C PRO A 323 -16.59 24.05 25.11
N GLY A 324 -15.36 24.02 25.56
CA GLY A 324 -14.16 23.84 24.71
C GLY A 324 -13.13 23.02 25.48
N THR A 325 -12.12 22.54 24.74
CA THR A 325 -11.00 21.81 25.32
C THR A 325 -10.16 22.71 26.24
N ASP A 326 -9.48 22.14 27.22
CA ASP A 326 -8.57 22.87 28.10
C ASP A 326 -7.49 23.65 27.33
N HIS A 327 -7.15 23.17 26.17
CA HIS A 327 -6.22 23.81 25.24
C HIS A 327 -6.76 25.13 24.67
N ALA A 328 -8.02 25.16 24.25
CA ALA A 328 -8.68 26.39 23.79
C ALA A 328 -8.75 27.44 24.89
N ARG A 329 -9.00 27.03 26.12
CA ARG A 329 -9.00 27.88 27.33
C ARG A 329 -7.60 28.44 27.60
N GLN A 330 -6.53 27.65 27.47
CA GLN A 330 -5.15 28.11 27.63
C GLN A 330 -4.75 29.11 26.55
N LEU A 331 -5.12 28.86 25.32
CA LEU A 331 -4.84 29.77 24.19
C LEU A 331 -5.58 31.11 24.40
N TRP A 332 -6.85 31.06 24.78
CA TRP A 332 -7.61 32.26 25.08
C TRP A 332 -6.98 33.10 26.23
N ASN A 333 -6.64 32.47 27.35
CA ASN A 333 -6.03 33.14 28.48
C ASN A 333 -4.69 33.78 28.08
N GLY A 334 -3.88 33.13 27.27
CA GLY A 334 -2.63 33.68 26.76
C GLY A 334 -2.83 34.87 25.83
N PHE A 335 -3.87 34.84 25.00
CA PHE A 335 -4.25 35.94 24.09
C PHE A 335 -4.88 37.12 24.85
N ALA A 336 -5.85 36.85 25.68
CA ALA A 336 -6.52 37.86 26.51
C ALA A 336 -5.53 38.62 27.42
N ASN A 337 -4.58 37.89 28.05
CA ASN A 337 -3.54 38.51 28.85
C ASN A 337 -2.65 39.50 28.04
N ARG A 338 -2.30 39.16 26.83
CA ARG A 338 -1.48 40.05 25.97
C ARG A 338 -2.27 41.30 25.55
N LEU A 339 -3.49 41.13 25.09
CA LEU A 339 -4.36 42.26 24.72
C LEU A 339 -4.71 43.11 25.91
N GLY A 340 -4.95 42.49 27.06
CA GLY A 340 -5.19 43.18 28.36
C GLY A 340 -4.02 44.08 28.75
N GLN A 341 -2.78 43.66 28.54
CA GLN A 341 -1.60 44.51 28.79
C GLN A 341 -1.57 45.75 27.89
N PHE A 342 -1.92 45.63 26.60
CA PHE A 342 -2.02 46.77 25.71
C PHE A 342 -3.17 47.72 26.07
N ALA A 343 -4.32 47.14 26.42
CA ALA A 343 -5.46 47.93 26.93
C ALA A 343 -5.11 48.72 28.19
N LEU A 344 -4.41 48.09 29.13
CA LEU A 344 -3.92 48.75 30.37
C LEU A 344 -2.86 49.86 30.06
N ALA A 345 -1.98 49.62 29.09
CA ALA A 345 -1.02 50.64 28.66
C ALA A 345 -1.73 51.87 28.07
N GLY A 346 -2.75 51.64 27.24
CA GLY A 346 -3.59 52.73 26.72
C GLY A 346 -4.42 53.48 27.77
N GLN A 347 -4.88 52.79 28.79
CA GLN A 347 -5.58 53.46 29.95
C GLN A 347 -4.66 54.38 30.72
N ARG A 348 -3.37 54.09 30.81
CA ARG A 348 -2.35 54.87 31.50
C ARG A 348 -1.73 55.93 30.62
N ALA A 349 -2.12 56.06 29.38
CA ALA A 349 -1.56 56.99 28.42
C ALA A 349 -1.73 58.44 28.88
N SER A 350 -0.63 59.20 28.81
CA SER A 350 -0.60 60.61 29.19
C SER A 350 -0.97 61.53 28.03
N SER A 351 -0.96 60.99 26.78
CA SER A 351 -1.31 61.77 25.55
C SER A 351 -2.22 60.97 24.63
N LEU A 352 -2.93 61.66 23.75
CA LEU A 352 -3.77 61.04 22.72
C LEU A 352 -2.97 60.12 21.81
N ALA A 353 -1.75 60.53 21.45
CA ALA A 353 -0.87 59.75 20.59
C ALA A 353 -0.36 58.45 21.25
N GLU A 354 -0.22 58.41 22.55
CA GLU A 354 0.10 57.18 23.28
C GLU A 354 -1.12 56.22 23.35
N ALA A 355 -2.31 56.73 23.58
CA ALA A 355 -3.51 55.93 23.58
C ALA A 355 -3.81 55.29 22.19
N GLN A 356 -3.60 56.06 21.12
CA GLN A 356 -3.71 55.56 19.74
C GLN A 356 -2.63 54.51 19.38
N ARG A 357 -1.39 54.68 19.85
CA ARG A 357 -0.34 53.66 19.68
C ARG A 357 -0.66 52.36 20.42
N ALA A 358 -1.21 52.45 21.63
CA ALA A 358 -1.63 51.27 22.35
C ALA A 358 -2.77 50.53 21.62
N PHE A 359 -3.70 51.25 20.97
CA PHE A 359 -4.72 50.65 20.13
C PHE A 359 -4.13 49.95 18.91
N GLY A 360 -3.20 50.56 18.19
CA GLY A 360 -2.53 49.96 17.06
C GLY A 360 -1.79 48.64 17.38
N GLN A 361 -1.41 48.42 18.66
CA GLN A 361 -0.84 47.16 19.13
C GLN A 361 -1.92 46.09 19.39
N ILE A 362 -3.17 46.50 19.62
CA ILE A 362 -4.32 45.59 19.74
C ILE A 362 -4.81 45.17 18.36
N GLU A 363 -4.76 46.09 17.38
CA GLU A 363 -5.18 45.87 15.99
C GLU A 363 -4.21 44.96 15.20
N ALA A 364 -2.92 45.01 15.52
CA ALA A 364 -1.85 44.21 14.88
C ALA A 364 -1.76 42.81 15.49
#